data_d8a147c20470590726b3fc395d9e5ef9
#
_entry.id   d8a147c20470590726b3fc395d9e5ef9
#
_cell.length_a   1.000
_cell.length_b   1.000
_cell.length_c   1.000
_cell.angle_alpha   90.00
_cell.angle_beta   90.00
_cell.angle_gamma   90.00
#
_symmetry.space_group_name_H-M   'P 1'
#
loop_
_entity.id
_entity.type
_entity.pdbx_description
1 polymer ?
#
loop_
_entity_poly.entity_id
_entity_poly.type
_entity_poly.pdbx_seq_one_letter_code
_entity_poly.pdbx_strand_id
1 'polypeptide(L)'
;MKVVSLFSGAGGLDLGFVRAGHKVVWANDLYADAVKTYRANLGDHIVCADIATIPSEQIPDCDIVIGGFPCQGFSVANTKRNEADQRNKLYLQLLRVVKDKRPLFFLAENVKGILHFAGGKVYERILEDMRNLGYQVQSRLFNVADYGVPQKRERVLFVGVRNDVEFDFRFPEPTHDRNGRGGLPRWVGVGAAFEGMPDPDVENDLPNHVYSKYKLNFNGYIGHRPLDPAQPAPTVTARGDDKGGVVILPHPGNLRRMTGRELATVQSFPLDFVFEGPLSSVYRQIGNAVPPHFAEAVARQFPIRLKEQTKLQEQKV
;
A
#
# COMPACT_ATOMS: atom_id res chain seq x y z
N MET A 1 13.35 -3.43 -13.44
CA MET A 1 12.89 -2.15 -14.02
C MET A 1 13.10 -1.03 -13.03
N LYS A 2 13.23 0.22 -13.52
CA LYS A 2 13.27 1.44 -12.70
C LYS A 2 11.87 1.86 -12.29
N VAL A 3 11.67 2.12 -11.00
CA VAL A 3 10.37 2.49 -10.42
C VAL A 3 10.44 3.90 -9.83
N VAL A 4 9.43 4.71 -10.11
CA VAL A 4 9.13 5.97 -9.43
C VAL A 4 7.91 5.73 -8.54
N SER A 5 8.02 6.08 -7.26
CA SER A 5 6.97 5.88 -6.26
C SER A 5 6.41 7.20 -5.75
N LEU A 6 5.11 7.36 -5.83
CA LEU A 6 4.37 8.53 -5.37
C LEU A 6 3.57 8.17 -4.12
N PHE A 7 3.48 9.09 -3.17
CA PHE A 7 2.77 8.85 -1.90
C PHE A 7 3.29 7.60 -1.19
N SER A 8 4.60 7.43 -1.18
CA SER A 8 5.30 6.18 -0.78
C SER A 8 5.05 5.80 0.67
N GLY A 9 4.69 6.78 1.53
CA GLY A 9 4.54 6.55 2.95
C GLY A 9 5.80 5.96 3.57
N ALA A 10 5.65 4.94 4.40
CA ALA A 10 6.75 4.18 4.99
C ALA A 10 7.44 3.21 3.99
N GLY A 11 6.98 3.12 2.74
CA GLY A 11 7.60 2.29 1.72
C GLY A 11 7.12 0.84 1.66
N GLY A 12 5.91 0.53 2.15
CA GLY A 12 5.40 -0.85 2.12
C GLY A 12 5.21 -1.40 0.71
N LEU A 13 4.67 -0.58 -0.21
CA LEU A 13 4.53 -0.92 -1.63
C LEU A 13 5.91 -1.06 -2.29
N ASP A 14 6.79 -0.09 -2.02
CA ASP A 14 8.15 -0.01 -2.54
C ASP A 14 9.00 -1.23 -2.13
N LEU A 15 8.91 -1.63 -0.86
CA LEU A 15 9.58 -2.83 -0.36
C LEU A 15 9.16 -4.09 -1.13
N GLY A 16 7.87 -4.21 -1.48
CA GLY A 16 7.38 -5.30 -2.32
C GLY A 16 8.02 -5.29 -3.70
N PHE A 17 8.13 -4.12 -4.34
CA PHE A 17 8.80 -3.97 -5.64
C PHE A 17 10.30 -4.28 -5.56
N VAL A 18 10.99 -3.82 -4.52
CA VAL A 18 12.41 -4.14 -4.28
C VAL A 18 12.61 -5.66 -4.13
N ARG A 19 11.77 -6.33 -3.34
CA ARG A 19 11.82 -7.79 -3.15
C ARG A 19 11.53 -8.57 -4.43
N ALA A 20 10.71 -8.02 -5.31
CA ALA A 20 10.45 -8.59 -6.63
C ALA A 20 11.60 -8.35 -7.65
N GLY A 21 12.68 -7.63 -7.26
CA GLY A 21 13.85 -7.39 -8.10
C GLY A 21 13.78 -6.11 -8.94
N HIS A 22 12.83 -5.23 -8.68
CA HIS A 22 12.78 -3.90 -9.29
C HIS A 22 13.64 -2.91 -8.50
N LYS A 23 14.03 -1.80 -9.13
CA LYS A 23 14.80 -0.74 -8.48
C LYS A 23 13.95 0.51 -8.34
N VAL A 24 13.56 0.88 -7.12
CA VAL A 24 12.99 2.20 -6.85
C VAL A 24 14.13 3.22 -6.98
N VAL A 25 14.00 4.12 -7.94
CA VAL A 25 15.02 5.13 -8.23
C VAL A 25 14.67 6.49 -7.66
N TRP A 26 13.41 6.70 -7.33
CA TRP A 26 12.89 7.92 -6.74
C TRP A 26 11.57 7.64 -6.04
N ALA A 27 11.37 8.27 -4.90
CA ALA A 27 10.15 8.19 -4.11
C ALA A 27 9.75 9.58 -3.57
N ASN A 28 8.49 9.76 -3.20
CA ASN A 28 7.99 11.00 -2.62
C ASN A 28 6.91 10.74 -1.58
N ASP A 29 7.00 11.47 -0.48
CA ASP A 29 5.88 11.61 0.48
C ASP A 29 5.90 12.99 1.13
N LEU A 30 4.76 13.43 1.66
CA LEU A 30 4.62 14.71 2.35
C LEU A 30 4.99 14.61 3.84
N TYR A 31 4.80 13.43 4.46
CA TYR A 31 4.97 13.23 5.89
C TYR A 31 6.42 12.97 6.27
N ALA A 32 7.02 13.91 7.00
CA ALA A 32 8.44 13.85 7.39
C ALA A 32 8.81 12.56 8.14
N ASP A 33 7.97 12.07 9.06
CA ASP A 33 8.26 10.83 9.80
C ASP A 33 8.23 9.61 8.88
N ALA A 34 7.31 9.55 7.90
CA ALA A 34 7.27 8.48 6.90
C ALA A 34 8.52 8.51 6.02
N VAL A 35 8.98 9.71 5.65
CA VAL A 35 10.24 9.89 4.89
C VAL A 35 11.44 9.43 5.69
N LYS A 36 11.51 9.71 7.01
CA LYS A 36 12.58 9.19 7.88
C LYS A 36 12.56 7.67 7.95
N THR A 37 11.36 7.08 8.15
CA THR A 37 11.15 5.63 8.11
C THR A 37 11.62 5.03 6.79
N TYR A 38 11.24 5.64 5.67
CA TYR A 38 11.65 5.18 4.35
C TYR A 38 13.18 5.18 4.21
N ARG A 39 13.84 6.27 4.61
CA ARG A 39 15.31 6.38 4.56
C ARG A 39 16.01 5.33 5.41
N ALA A 40 15.52 5.09 6.61
CA ALA A 40 16.09 4.09 7.52
C ALA A 40 16.08 2.66 6.95
N ASN A 41 15.15 2.35 6.03
CA ASN A 41 14.94 0.98 5.56
C ASN A 41 15.21 0.77 4.06
N LEU A 42 15.01 1.80 3.22
CA LEU A 42 15.01 1.67 1.76
C LEU A 42 16.02 2.58 1.06
N GLY A 43 16.50 3.63 1.75
CA GLY A 43 17.53 4.53 1.25
C GLY A 43 17.07 5.97 1.01
N ASP A 44 18.01 6.83 0.61
CA ASP A 44 17.85 8.29 0.58
C ASP A 44 17.19 8.85 -0.70
N HIS A 45 16.76 8.00 -1.59
CA HIS A 45 16.12 8.39 -2.86
C HIS A 45 14.67 8.88 -2.72
N ILE A 46 14.28 9.29 -1.51
CA ILE A 46 12.95 9.84 -1.22
C ILE A 46 12.99 11.34 -0.95
N VAL A 47 12.06 12.08 -1.55
CA VAL A 47 11.86 13.53 -1.38
C VAL A 47 10.67 13.79 -0.45
N CYS A 48 10.91 14.62 0.59
CA CYS A 48 9.86 15.08 1.51
C CYS A 48 9.27 16.40 0.99
N ALA A 49 8.21 16.32 0.21
CA ALA A 49 7.54 17.51 -0.33
C ALA A 49 6.12 17.17 -0.82
N ASP A 50 5.28 18.20 -1.00
CA ASP A 50 4.02 18.04 -1.74
C ASP A 50 4.34 17.78 -3.22
N ILE A 51 3.89 16.66 -3.74
CA ILE A 51 4.10 16.28 -5.15
C ILE A 51 3.57 17.34 -6.13
N ALA A 52 2.58 18.15 -5.73
CA ALA A 52 2.07 19.22 -6.54
C ALA A 52 3.09 20.36 -6.76
N THR A 53 4.09 20.48 -5.89
CA THR A 53 5.16 21.46 -5.98
C THR A 53 6.40 20.96 -6.73
N ILE A 54 6.45 19.68 -7.07
CA ILE A 54 7.59 19.07 -7.76
C ILE A 54 7.30 19.04 -9.27
N PRO A 55 8.05 19.80 -10.08
CA PRO A 55 7.94 19.72 -11.55
C PRO A 55 8.29 18.32 -12.07
N SER A 56 7.63 17.87 -13.13
CA SER A 56 7.86 16.53 -13.69
C SER A 56 9.29 16.34 -14.18
N GLU A 57 10.00 17.40 -14.55
CA GLU A 57 11.38 17.40 -15.01
C GLU A 57 12.36 16.99 -13.89
N GLN A 58 11.99 17.23 -12.63
CA GLN A 58 12.79 16.82 -11.47
C GLN A 58 12.58 15.36 -11.07
N ILE A 59 11.54 14.72 -11.61
CA ILE A 59 11.29 13.29 -11.42
C ILE A 59 12.07 12.53 -12.50
N PRO A 60 12.88 11.52 -12.15
CA PRO A 60 13.66 10.78 -13.14
C PRO A 60 12.77 9.96 -14.08
N ASP A 61 13.29 9.61 -15.25
CA ASP A 61 12.64 8.67 -16.16
C ASP A 61 12.61 7.28 -15.54
N CYS A 62 11.51 6.58 -15.78
CA CYS A 62 11.24 5.27 -15.18
C CYS A 62 10.45 4.37 -16.10
N ASP A 63 10.51 3.07 -15.79
CA ASP A 63 9.75 2.05 -16.47
C ASP A 63 8.35 1.86 -15.85
N ILE A 64 8.25 2.09 -14.54
CA ILE A 64 7.02 1.89 -13.77
C ILE A 64 6.79 3.09 -12.86
N VAL A 65 5.57 3.62 -12.81
CA VAL A 65 5.10 4.54 -11.78
C VAL A 65 4.18 3.78 -10.84
N ILE A 66 4.44 3.84 -9.53
CA ILE A 66 3.57 3.25 -8.51
C ILE A 66 3.07 4.32 -7.54
N GLY A 67 1.90 4.09 -6.91
CA GLY A 67 1.43 4.99 -5.85
C GLY A 67 0.05 4.66 -5.32
N GLY A 68 -0.16 4.92 -4.01
CA GLY A 68 -1.46 4.84 -3.35
C GLY A 68 -2.03 6.24 -3.14
N PHE A 69 -2.84 6.76 -4.07
CA PHE A 69 -3.39 8.09 -3.92
C PHE A 69 -4.50 8.14 -2.87
N PRO A 70 -4.58 9.20 -2.03
CA PRO A 70 -5.57 9.30 -0.96
C PRO A 70 -7.01 9.37 -1.48
N CYS A 71 -7.90 8.53 -0.92
CA CYS A 71 -9.34 8.50 -1.25
C CYS A 71 -10.14 9.64 -0.58
N GLN A 72 -9.53 10.43 0.32
CA GLN A 72 -10.25 11.37 1.19
C GLN A 72 -10.94 12.54 0.47
N GLY A 73 -10.58 12.84 -0.76
CA GLY A 73 -11.24 13.86 -1.61
C GLY A 73 -12.57 13.42 -2.18
N PHE A 74 -12.83 12.13 -2.20
CA PHE A 74 -14.05 11.52 -2.70
C PHE A 74 -15.08 11.20 -1.60
N SER A 75 -14.92 11.68 -0.35
CA SER A 75 -15.78 11.36 0.79
C SER A 75 -17.20 11.95 0.64
N VAL A 76 -18.21 11.08 0.78
CA VAL A 76 -19.66 11.43 0.74
C VAL A 76 -20.09 12.35 1.88
N ALA A 77 -19.29 12.49 2.94
CA ALA A 77 -19.61 13.31 4.12
C ALA A 77 -19.52 14.82 3.86
N ASN A 78 -19.03 15.23 2.69
CA ASN A 78 -18.96 16.64 2.33
C ASN A 78 -20.08 17.00 1.36
N THR A 79 -21.26 17.34 1.89
CA THR A 79 -22.44 17.79 1.13
C THR A 79 -22.26 19.14 0.43
N LYS A 80 -21.13 19.82 0.65
CA LYS A 80 -20.71 21.03 -0.08
C LYS A 80 -19.69 20.61 -1.15
N ARG A 81 -20.22 20.17 -2.29
CA ARG A 81 -19.44 19.93 -3.51
C ARG A 81 -18.76 21.22 -3.94
N ASN A 82 -17.49 21.33 -3.67
CA ASN A 82 -16.62 22.25 -4.39
C ASN A 82 -15.70 21.37 -5.26
N GLU A 83 -15.75 21.54 -6.58
CA GLU A 83 -14.82 20.91 -7.55
C GLU A 83 -13.35 21.26 -7.25
N ALA A 84 -13.15 22.20 -6.32
CA ALA A 84 -11.88 22.68 -5.79
C ALA A 84 -11.36 21.91 -4.57
N ASP A 85 -11.89 20.72 -4.18
CA ASP A 85 -11.35 20.00 -3.03
C ASP A 85 -9.91 19.56 -3.33
N GLN A 86 -8.97 20.11 -2.56
CA GLN A 86 -7.52 19.93 -2.74
C GLN A 86 -7.10 18.44 -2.75
N ARG A 87 -7.93 17.57 -2.22
CA ARG A 87 -7.67 16.12 -2.11
C ARG A 87 -7.91 15.34 -3.41
N ASN A 88 -8.77 15.86 -4.30
CA ASN A 88 -8.87 15.34 -5.68
C ASN A 88 -7.63 15.68 -6.50
N LYS A 89 -6.88 16.71 -6.08
CA LYS A 89 -5.64 17.11 -6.76
C LYS A 89 -4.56 16.04 -6.71
N LEU A 90 -4.49 15.21 -5.66
CA LEU A 90 -3.43 14.19 -5.52
C LEU A 90 -3.59 13.05 -6.56
N TYR A 91 -4.81 12.63 -6.84
CA TYR A 91 -5.08 11.72 -7.96
C TYR A 91 -4.60 12.33 -9.29
N LEU A 92 -4.90 13.62 -9.53
CA LEU A 92 -4.47 14.34 -10.74
C LEU A 92 -2.93 14.44 -10.81
N GLN A 93 -2.22 14.47 -9.68
CA GLN A 93 -0.75 14.43 -9.67
C GLN A 93 -0.20 13.07 -10.12
N LEU A 94 -0.85 11.97 -9.73
CA LEU A 94 -0.50 10.66 -10.27
C LEU A 94 -0.66 10.65 -11.80
N LEU A 95 -1.81 11.12 -12.30
CA LEU A 95 -2.06 11.20 -13.75
C LEU A 95 -1.05 12.10 -14.46
N ARG A 96 -0.69 13.26 -13.86
CA ARG A 96 0.32 14.17 -14.41
C ARG A 96 1.67 13.45 -14.57
N VAL A 97 2.16 12.78 -13.52
CA VAL A 97 3.45 12.07 -13.59
C VAL A 97 3.40 10.94 -14.61
N VAL A 98 2.33 10.15 -14.67
CA VAL A 98 2.16 9.10 -15.68
C VAL A 98 2.12 9.69 -17.09
N LYS A 99 1.41 10.81 -17.30
CA LYS A 99 1.36 11.51 -18.59
C LYS A 99 2.73 12.01 -19.04
N ASP A 100 3.45 12.69 -18.14
CA ASP A 100 4.68 13.39 -18.47
C ASP A 100 5.87 12.41 -18.60
N LYS A 101 5.92 11.37 -17.76
CA LYS A 101 6.99 10.37 -17.77
C LYS A 101 6.75 9.20 -18.72
N ARG A 102 5.50 8.98 -19.15
CA ARG A 102 5.12 7.91 -20.07
C ARG A 102 5.77 6.54 -19.75
N PRO A 103 5.68 6.08 -18.48
CA PRO A 103 6.26 4.79 -18.10
C PRO A 103 5.67 3.65 -18.93
N LEU A 104 6.35 2.50 -19.00
CA LEU A 104 5.82 1.32 -19.66
C LEU A 104 4.58 0.79 -18.92
N PHE A 105 4.61 0.91 -17.60
CA PHE A 105 3.56 0.45 -16.70
C PHE A 105 3.27 1.48 -15.62
N PHE A 106 2.06 1.45 -15.08
CA PHE A 106 1.78 2.07 -13.80
C PHE A 106 0.96 1.14 -12.90
N LEU A 107 1.06 1.33 -11.60
CA LEU A 107 0.20 0.71 -10.58
C LEU A 107 -0.32 1.79 -9.64
N ALA A 108 -1.64 1.88 -9.53
CA ALA A 108 -2.30 2.74 -8.56
C ALA A 108 -3.10 1.90 -7.56
N GLU A 109 -2.99 2.23 -6.26
CA GLU A 109 -3.73 1.55 -5.19
C GLU A 109 -4.76 2.47 -4.58
N ASN A 110 -5.91 1.89 -4.17
CA ASN A 110 -6.90 2.60 -3.38
C ASN A 110 -7.71 1.65 -2.49
N VAL A 111 -8.48 2.22 -1.56
CA VAL A 111 -9.38 1.46 -0.68
C VAL A 111 -10.61 0.96 -1.45
N LYS A 112 -11.22 -0.15 -1.00
CA LYS A 112 -12.45 -0.73 -1.57
C LYS A 112 -13.58 0.29 -1.78
N GLY A 113 -13.68 1.29 -0.89
CA GLY A 113 -14.72 2.32 -0.97
C GLY A 113 -14.80 3.05 -2.30
N ILE A 114 -13.69 3.10 -3.07
CA ILE A 114 -13.62 3.76 -4.38
C ILE A 114 -14.61 3.15 -5.38
N LEU A 115 -14.88 1.85 -5.29
CA LEU A 115 -15.78 1.12 -6.21
C LEU A 115 -17.24 1.62 -6.14
N HIS A 116 -17.65 2.09 -4.96
CA HIS A 116 -19.06 2.47 -4.71
C HIS A 116 -19.23 3.97 -4.50
N PHE A 117 -18.12 4.71 -4.51
CA PHE A 117 -18.15 6.14 -4.29
C PHE A 117 -18.98 6.86 -5.36
N ALA A 118 -19.90 7.73 -4.93
CA ALA A 118 -20.86 8.42 -5.82
C ALA A 118 -21.61 7.46 -6.78
N GLY A 119 -22.00 6.26 -6.30
CA GLY A 119 -22.69 5.26 -7.12
C GLY A 119 -21.78 4.63 -8.19
N GLY A 120 -20.47 4.57 -7.96
CA GLY A 120 -19.49 3.99 -8.89
C GLY A 120 -18.94 4.99 -9.93
N LYS A 121 -19.52 6.18 -10.04
CA LYS A 121 -19.14 7.18 -11.07
C LYS A 121 -17.66 7.61 -10.96
N VAL A 122 -17.13 7.66 -9.75
CA VAL A 122 -15.72 8.03 -9.54
C VAL A 122 -14.78 6.94 -10.04
N TYR A 123 -15.12 5.70 -9.79
CA TYR A 123 -14.34 4.55 -10.27
C TYR A 123 -14.29 4.52 -11.80
N GLU A 124 -15.45 4.68 -12.46
CA GLU A 124 -15.52 4.72 -13.92
C GLU A 124 -14.71 5.92 -14.50
N ARG A 125 -14.80 7.08 -13.86
CA ARG A 125 -14.03 8.25 -14.26
C ARG A 125 -12.52 8.02 -14.15
N ILE A 126 -12.05 7.36 -13.08
CA ILE A 126 -10.65 7.01 -12.89
C ILE A 126 -10.17 6.09 -14.01
N LEU A 127 -10.94 5.07 -14.37
CA LEU A 127 -10.61 4.16 -15.47
C LEU A 127 -10.54 4.89 -16.81
N GLU A 128 -11.49 5.79 -17.07
CA GLU A 128 -11.52 6.59 -18.31
C GLU A 128 -10.31 7.52 -18.39
N ASP A 129 -10.03 8.28 -17.34
CA ASP A 129 -8.90 9.20 -17.28
C ASP A 129 -7.56 8.47 -17.50
N MET A 130 -7.38 7.28 -16.89
CA MET A 130 -6.18 6.46 -17.08
C MET A 130 -6.07 5.90 -18.50
N ARG A 131 -7.18 5.46 -19.12
CA ARG A 131 -7.20 4.99 -20.52
C ARG A 131 -6.88 6.11 -21.49
N ASN A 132 -7.38 7.33 -21.23
CA ASN A 132 -7.13 8.51 -22.06
C ASN A 132 -5.65 8.95 -22.07
N LEU A 133 -4.83 8.46 -21.10
CA LEU A 133 -3.38 8.64 -21.14
C LEU A 133 -2.65 7.67 -22.12
N GLY A 134 -3.37 6.79 -22.78
CA GLY A 134 -2.81 5.84 -23.76
C GLY A 134 -2.36 4.52 -23.14
N TYR A 135 -3.11 4.03 -22.13
CA TYR A 135 -2.86 2.75 -21.46
C TYR A 135 -4.04 1.80 -21.57
N GLN A 136 -3.75 0.51 -21.70
CA GLN A 136 -4.70 -0.55 -21.40
C GLN A 136 -4.77 -0.69 -19.90
N VAL A 137 -5.95 -0.49 -19.31
CA VAL A 137 -6.11 -0.44 -17.85
C VAL A 137 -6.97 -1.59 -17.39
N GLN A 138 -6.44 -2.36 -16.46
CA GLN A 138 -7.15 -3.38 -15.70
C GLN A 138 -7.29 -2.95 -14.25
N SER A 139 -8.38 -3.35 -13.59
CA SER A 139 -8.53 -3.16 -12.14
C SER A 139 -9.16 -4.37 -11.49
N ARG A 140 -8.78 -4.62 -10.24
CA ARG A 140 -9.28 -5.74 -9.45
C ARG A 140 -9.29 -5.40 -7.95
N LEU A 141 -10.30 -5.89 -7.26
CA LEU A 141 -10.38 -5.86 -5.79
C LEU A 141 -9.66 -7.08 -5.23
N PHE A 142 -8.80 -6.86 -4.24
CA PHE A 142 -8.02 -7.89 -3.55
C PHE A 142 -8.30 -7.88 -2.06
N ASN A 143 -8.28 -9.07 -1.44
CA ASN A 143 -8.09 -9.21 -0.01
C ASN A 143 -6.65 -9.68 0.23
N VAL A 144 -5.88 -8.91 0.97
CA VAL A 144 -4.46 -9.23 1.21
C VAL A 144 -4.26 -10.54 1.99
N ALA A 145 -5.30 -11.02 2.72
CA ALA A 145 -5.26 -12.32 3.38
C ALA A 145 -5.09 -13.48 2.41
N ASP A 146 -5.55 -13.34 1.15
CA ASP A 146 -5.38 -14.34 0.09
C ASP A 146 -3.90 -14.48 -0.35
N TYR A 147 -3.02 -13.63 0.17
CA TYR A 147 -1.58 -13.59 -0.12
C TYR A 147 -0.71 -13.83 1.13
N GLY A 148 -1.26 -14.48 2.17
CA GLY A 148 -0.53 -14.83 3.39
C GLY A 148 -0.32 -13.66 4.36
N VAL A 149 -0.96 -12.52 4.15
CA VAL A 149 -0.94 -11.41 5.10
C VAL A 149 -1.93 -11.72 6.24
N PRO A 150 -1.54 -11.68 7.52
CA PRO A 150 -2.41 -12.02 8.65
C PRO A 150 -3.45 -10.92 8.96
N GLN A 151 -4.07 -10.38 7.90
CA GLN A 151 -5.02 -9.27 7.98
C GLN A 151 -6.08 -9.36 6.88
N LYS A 152 -7.34 -9.14 7.24
CA LYS A 152 -8.44 -8.90 6.30
C LYS A 152 -8.42 -7.43 5.87
N ARG A 153 -7.80 -7.16 4.72
CA ARG A 153 -7.67 -5.80 4.16
C ARG A 153 -7.99 -5.85 2.68
N GLU A 154 -9.01 -5.12 2.27
CA GLU A 154 -9.42 -5.06 0.88
C GLU A 154 -8.88 -3.81 0.19
N ARG A 155 -8.27 -4.00 -1.00
CA ARG A 155 -7.68 -2.93 -1.81
C ARG A 155 -7.99 -3.11 -3.28
N VAL A 156 -8.26 -2.01 -3.95
CA VAL A 156 -8.41 -1.96 -5.40
C VAL A 156 -7.08 -1.57 -6.02
N LEU A 157 -6.61 -2.36 -6.95
CA LEU A 157 -5.46 -2.01 -7.77
C LEU A 157 -5.92 -1.65 -9.17
N PHE A 158 -5.29 -0.63 -9.73
CA PHE A 158 -5.38 -0.24 -11.14
C PHE A 158 -4.00 -0.43 -11.74
N VAL A 159 -3.92 -1.22 -12.81
CA VAL A 159 -2.66 -1.45 -13.52
C VAL A 159 -2.85 -1.01 -14.96
N GLY A 160 -1.96 -0.16 -15.44
CA GLY A 160 -1.90 0.26 -16.82
C GLY A 160 -0.67 -0.30 -17.54
N VAL A 161 -0.90 -0.84 -18.71
CA VAL A 161 0.14 -1.21 -19.70
C VAL A 161 0.04 -0.21 -20.85
N ARG A 162 1.14 0.48 -21.20
CA ARG A 162 1.13 1.47 -22.28
C ARG A 162 0.79 0.79 -23.61
N ASN A 163 -0.05 1.44 -24.44
CA ASN A 163 -0.66 0.81 -25.62
C ASN A 163 0.35 0.31 -26.68
N ASP A 164 1.57 0.85 -26.67
CA ASP A 164 2.67 0.44 -27.57
C ASP A 164 3.56 -0.68 -26.98
N VAL A 165 3.20 -1.20 -25.80
CA VAL A 165 3.94 -2.27 -25.11
C VAL A 165 3.20 -3.59 -25.28
N GLU A 166 3.84 -4.56 -25.94
CA GLU A 166 3.32 -5.93 -26.03
C GLU A 166 3.58 -6.70 -24.74
N PHE A 167 2.66 -6.59 -23.80
CA PHE A 167 2.72 -7.32 -22.53
C PHE A 167 1.32 -7.64 -22.04
N ASP A 168 1.01 -8.93 -21.86
CA ASP A 168 -0.23 -9.41 -21.25
C ASP A 168 -0.07 -9.43 -19.73
N PHE A 169 -0.44 -8.32 -19.07
CA PHE A 169 -0.42 -8.26 -17.61
C PHE A 169 -1.51 -9.14 -17.02
N ARG A 170 -1.14 -9.94 -16.03
CA ARG A 170 -2.08 -10.77 -15.25
C ARG A 170 -1.90 -10.49 -13.78
N PHE A 171 -3.00 -10.26 -13.09
CA PHE A 171 -2.97 -10.15 -11.64
C PHE A 171 -2.54 -11.46 -10.98
N PRO A 172 -1.84 -11.41 -9.83
CA PRO A 172 -1.39 -12.61 -9.13
C PRO A 172 -2.58 -13.49 -8.71
N GLU A 173 -2.38 -14.81 -8.80
CA GLU A 173 -3.33 -15.76 -8.24
C GLU A 173 -3.17 -15.83 -6.71
N PRO A 174 -4.26 -16.10 -5.97
CA PRO A 174 -4.20 -16.30 -4.53
C PRO A 174 -3.23 -17.42 -4.14
N THR A 175 -2.49 -17.21 -3.06
CA THR A 175 -1.60 -18.23 -2.45
C THR A 175 -2.22 -18.87 -1.22
N HIS A 176 -3.30 -18.28 -0.67
CA HIS A 176 -4.03 -18.74 0.51
C HIS A 176 -5.55 -18.63 0.25
N ASP A 177 -6.32 -19.45 0.94
CA ASP A 177 -7.78 -19.40 0.92
C ASP A 177 -8.34 -19.42 2.34
N ARG A 178 -9.45 -18.76 2.58
CA ARG A 178 -10.11 -18.69 3.89
C ARG A 178 -10.32 -20.07 4.54
N ASN A 179 -10.69 -21.06 3.73
CA ASN A 179 -11.05 -22.40 4.17
C ASN A 179 -10.09 -23.49 3.70
N GLY A 180 -8.98 -23.13 3.00
CA GLY A 180 -8.06 -24.07 2.39
C GLY A 180 -8.59 -24.76 1.14
N ARG A 181 -9.46 -24.11 0.39
CA ARG A 181 -10.03 -24.66 -0.85
C ARG A 181 -8.97 -24.72 -1.94
N GLY A 182 -9.13 -25.65 -2.87
CA GLY A 182 -8.20 -25.81 -4.00
C GLY A 182 -6.81 -26.28 -3.59
N GLY A 183 -6.62 -26.84 -2.38
CA GLY A 183 -5.31 -27.25 -1.86
C GLY A 183 -4.45 -26.10 -1.36
N LEU A 184 -4.97 -24.88 -1.34
CA LEU A 184 -4.23 -23.73 -0.80
C LEU A 184 -4.17 -23.78 0.73
N PRO A 185 -3.07 -23.27 1.34
CA PRO A 185 -3.02 -23.00 2.78
C PRO A 185 -4.19 -22.13 3.24
N ARG A 186 -4.64 -22.30 4.47
CA ARG A 186 -5.61 -21.39 5.07
C ARG A 186 -4.99 -20.02 5.32
N TRP A 187 -5.84 -18.99 5.39
CA TRP A 187 -5.41 -17.65 5.81
C TRP A 187 -4.61 -17.70 7.12
N VAL A 188 -3.57 -16.90 7.19
CA VAL A 188 -2.70 -16.82 8.36
C VAL A 188 -3.43 -16.10 9.49
N GLY A 189 -3.56 -16.77 10.64
CA GLY A 189 -4.12 -16.17 11.85
C GLY A 189 -3.14 -15.20 12.50
N VAL A 190 -3.69 -14.20 13.21
CA VAL A 190 -2.87 -13.19 13.89
C VAL A 190 -1.99 -13.81 15.00
N GLY A 191 -2.43 -14.92 15.62
CA GLY A 191 -1.63 -15.64 16.62
C GLY A 191 -0.37 -16.26 16.03
N ALA A 192 -0.48 -16.89 14.85
CA ALA A 192 0.67 -17.46 14.13
C ALA A 192 1.67 -16.38 13.70
N ALA A 193 1.21 -15.17 13.41
CA ALA A 193 2.08 -14.06 13.06
C ALA A 193 2.94 -13.55 14.24
N PHE A 194 2.54 -13.85 15.47
CA PHE A 194 3.23 -13.44 16.70
C PHE A 194 4.04 -14.58 17.34
N GLU A 195 4.07 -15.77 16.70
CA GLU A 195 4.84 -16.90 17.21
C GLU A 195 6.32 -16.53 17.34
N GLY A 196 6.89 -16.77 18.54
CA GLY A 196 8.27 -16.41 18.85
C GLY A 196 8.54 -14.92 19.14
N MET A 197 7.52 -14.05 19.05
CA MET A 197 7.68 -12.63 19.42
C MET A 197 7.73 -12.49 20.95
N PRO A 198 8.73 -11.78 21.53
CA PRO A 198 8.81 -11.58 22.98
C PRO A 198 7.65 -10.73 23.50
N ASP A 199 7.40 -10.80 24.80
CA ASP A 199 6.49 -9.85 25.45
C ASP A 199 7.13 -8.44 25.46
N PRO A 200 6.40 -7.37 25.07
CA PRO A 200 6.97 -6.02 25.02
C PRO A 200 7.35 -5.44 26.39
N ASP A 201 6.88 -6.02 27.48
CA ASP A 201 7.24 -5.60 28.85
C ASP A 201 8.50 -6.34 29.36
N VAL A 202 9.06 -7.27 28.58
CA VAL A 202 10.36 -7.91 28.80
C VAL A 202 11.41 -7.25 27.91
N GLU A 203 12.64 -7.11 28.41
CA GLU A 203 13.75 -6.53 27.66
C GLU A 203 13.96 -7.28 26.33
N ASN A 204 13.94 -6.56 25.22
CA ASN A 204 14.09 -7.09 23.87
C ASN A 204 14.58 -6.01 22.91
N ASP A 205 15.19 -6.43 21.77
CA ASP A 205 15.76 -5.53 20.76
C ASP A 205 14.81 -5.28 19.56
N LEU A 206 13.55 -5.71 19.63
CA LEU A 206 12.63 -5.50 18.51
C LEU A 206 12.25 -4.02 18.36
N PRO A 207 12.50 -3.41 17.19
CA PRO A 207 12.19 -2.00 16.98
C PRO A 207 10.67 -1.79 17.03
N ASN A 208 10.25 -0.65 17.64
CA ASN A 208 8.84 -0.26 17.78
C ASN A 208 7.96 -1.25 18.57
N HIS A 209 8.56 -2.11 19.41
CA HIS A 209 7.82 -3.07 20.22
C HIS A 209 7.25 -2.44 21.51
N VAL A 210 6.59 -1.29 21.34
CA VAL A 210 5.97 -0.49 22.38
C VAL A 210 4.50 -0.30 22.06
N TYR A 211 3.62 -0.31 23.07
CA TYR A 211 2.18 -0.15 22.91
C TYR A 211 1.62 1.07 23.64
N SER A 212 0.46 1.52 23.15
CA SER A 212 -0.30 2.60 23.78
C SER A 212 -0.92 2.14 25.10
N LYS A 213 -0.72 2.92 26.16
CA LYS A 213 -1.28 2.66 27.49
C LYS A 213 -2.77 3.03 27.65
N TYR A 214 -3.44 3.43 26.57
CA TYR A 214 -4.89 3.62 26.59
C TYR A 214 -5.59 2.31 26.95
N LYS A 215 -6.43 2.37 27.99
CA LYS A 215 -7.17 1.20 28.48
C LYS A 215 -8.06 0.61 27.37
N LEU A 216 -8.05 -0.71 27.27
CA LEU A 216 -9.04 -1.45 26.52
C LEU A 216 -10.36 -1.44 27.28
N ASN A 217 -11.44 -1.18 26.55
CA ASN A 217 -12.79 -1.34 27.09
C ASN A 217 -13.58 -2.17 26.09
N PHE A 218 -13.75 -3.47 26.37
CA PHE A 218 -14.43 -4.40 25.46
C PHE A 218 -15.92 -4.10 25.35
N ASN A 219 -16.26 -3.05 24.61
CA ASN A 219 -17.62 -2.53 24.39
C ASN A 219 -18.20 -2.86 23.00
N GLY A 220 -17.54 -3.74 22.25
CA GLY A 220 -17.99 -4.18 20.92
C GLY A 220 -17.59 -3.29 19.73
N TYR A 221 -17.02 -2.11 19.96
CA TYR A 221 -16.43 -1.30 18.88
C TYR A 221 -15.16 -1.94 18.32
N ILE A 222 -14.83 -1.65 17.04
CA ILE A 222 -13.77 -2.34 16.28
C ILE A 222 -12.43 -2.42 17.05
N GLY A 223 -11.94 -1.36 17.66
CA GLY A 223 -10.69 -1.37 18.43
C GLY A 223 -10.83 -1.95 19.85
N HIS A 224 -12.00 -2.50 20.20
CA HIS A 224 -12.33 -3.02 21.51
C HIS A 224 -13.00 -4.40 21.46
N ARG A 225 -12.82 -5.12 20.35
CA ARG A 225 -13.30 -6.50 20.22
C ARG A 225 -12.15 -7.47 20.47
N PRO A 226 -12.36 -8.53 21.26
CA PRO A 226 -11.37 -9.61 21.33
C PRO A 226 -11.07 -10.14 19.92
N LEU A 227 -9.82 -10.43 19.67
CA LEU A 227 -9.40 -11.06 18.40
C LEU A 227 -9.25 -12.55 18.60
N ASP A 228 -9.73 -13.32 17.63
CA ASP A 228 -9.47 -14.75 17.54
C ASP A 228 -8.06 -14.95 16.97
N PRO A 229 -7.11 -15.56 17.72
CA PRO A 229 -5.75 -15.77 17.25
C PRO A 229 -5.67 -16.65 16.01
N ALA A 230 -6.66 -17.52 15.78
CA ALA A 230 -6.72 -18.40 14.60
C ALA A 230 -7.20 -17.67 13.33
N GLN A 231 -7.65 -16.43 13.44
CA GLN A 231 -8.14 -15.65 12.31
C GLN A 231 -7.20 -14.48 11.97
N PRO A 232 -7.16 -14.05 10.70
CA PRO A 232 -6.51 -12.80 10.34
C PRO A 232 -7.14 -11.62 11.08
N ALA A 233 -6.30 -10.66 11.50
CA ALA A 233 -6.75 -9.41 12.11
C ALA A 233 -7.70 -8.64 11.19
N PRO A 234 -8.60 -7.81 11.73
CA PRO A 234 -9.30 -6.78 10.96
C PRO A 234 -8.31 -5.80 10.34
N THR A 235 -8.79 -5.00 9.38
CA THR A 235 -7.98 -3.95 8.75
C THR A 235 -7.33 -3.03 9.79
N VAL A 236 -6.01 -2.97 9.80
CA VAL A 236 -5.22 -1.96 10.51
C VAL A 236 -5.47 -0.60 9.85
N THR A 237 -6.02 0.35 10.61
CA THR A 237 -6.36 1.67 10.09
C THR A 237 -5.33 2.72 10.49
N ALA A 238 -5.21 3.78 9.69
CA ALA A 238 -4.33 4.91 9.97
C ALA A 238 -4.88 5.88 11.04
N ARG A 239 -6.09 5.63 11.56
CA ARG A 239 -6.66 6.43 12.62
C ARG A 239 -5.99 6.11 13.95
N GLY A 240 -4.97 6.89 14.27
CA GLY A 240 -4.26 6.88 15.52
C GLY A 240 -4.02 8.32 15.93
N ASP A 241 -5.06 9.15 15.82
CA ASP A 241 -4.91 10.57 15.86
C ASP A 241 -5.43 11.21 17.16
N ASP A 242 -5.08 12.47 17.28
CA ASP A 242 -5.22 13.40 18.37
C ASP A 242 -6.66 13.62 18.89
N LYS A 243 -7.65 12.88 18.38
CA LYS A 243 -9.07 13.04 18.72
C LYS A 243 -9.73 11.81 19.34
N GLY A 244 -8.94 10.91 19.95
CA GLY A 244 -9.45 9.82 20.79
C GLY A 244 -10.17 8.68 20.05
N GLY A 245 -10.04 8.61 18.74
CA GLY A 245 -10.67 7.60 17.88
C GLY A 245 -9.73 6.51 17.41
N VAL A 246 -8.77 6.11 18.22
CA VAL A 246 -7.76 5.13 17.79
C VAL A 246 -8.35 3.75 17.73
N VAL A 247 -8.39 3.21 16.53
CA VAL A 247 -8.65 1.79 16.31
C VAL A 247 -7.30 1.04 16.29
N ILE A 248 -6.55 1.12 17.40
CA ILE A 248 -5.43 0.21 17.63
C ILE A 248 -6.03 -1.10 18.11
N LEU A 249 -5.78 -2.16 17.36
CA LEU A 249 -6.33 -3.48 17.66
C LEU A 249 -5.82 -3.99 19.02
N PRO A 250 -6.64 -4.71 19.80
CA PRO A 250 -6.18 -5.40 20.99
C PRO A 250 -5.29 -6.59 20.61
N HIS A 251 -4.35 -6.93 21.46
CA HIS A 251 -3.56 -8.16 21.31
C HIS A 251 -4.48 -9.39 21.55
N PRO A 252 -4.39 -10.46 20.74
CA PRO A 252 -5.31 -11.59 20.83
C PRO A 252 -5.19 -12.40 22.15
N GLY A 253 -4.02 -12.39 22.78
CA GLY A 253 -3.77 -13.14 24.02
C GLY A 253 -3.61 -12.30 25.27
N ASN A 254 -3.54 -10.97 25.19
CA ASN A 254 -3.25 -10.09 26.31
C ASN A 254 -4.27 -8.94 26.39
N LEU A 255 -4.55 -8.46 27.60
CA LEU A 255 -5.47 -7.33 27.84
C LEU A 255 -4.79 -5.97 27.57
N ARG A 256 -4.08 -5.86 26.47
CA ARG A 256 -3.39 -4.66 26.00
C ARG A 256 -3.63 -4.40 24.52
N ARG A 257 -3.27 -3.22 24.06
CA ARG A 257 -3.26 -2.91 22.64
C ARG A 257 -2.02 -3.52 21.98
N MET A 258 -2.11 -3.78 20.69
CA MET A 258 -0.95 -4.20 19.91
C MET A 258 0.13 -3.12 19.93
N THR A 259 1.38 -3.55 19.97
CA THR A 259 2.54 -2.68 19.77
C THR A 259 2.63 -2.20 18.33
N GLY A 260 3.48 -1.20 18.07
CA GLY A 260 3.83 -0.82 16.70
C GLY A 260 4.40 -2.00 15.91
N ARG A 261 5.26 -2.83 16.56
CA ARG A 261 5.85 -4.02 15.93
C ARG A 261 4.81 -5.07 15.58
N GLU A 262 3.92 -5.39 16.50
CA GLU A 262 2.84 -6.35 16.26
C GLU A 262 1.94 -5.93 15.09
N LEU A 263 1.54 -4.65 15.04
CA LEU A 263 0.76 -4.13 13.91
C LEU A 263 1.55 -4.13 12.60
N ALA A 264 2.86 -3.84 12.65
CA ALA A 264 3.73 -3.94 11.48
C ALA A 264 3.83 -5.39 10.97
N THR A 265 3.91 -6.37 11.88
CA THR A 265 3.90 -7.80 11.55
C THR A 265 2.56 -8.22 10.94
N VAL A 266 1.43 -7.73 11.49
CA VAL A 266 0.09 -7.93 10.89
C VAL A 266 0.01 -7.36 9.47
N GLN A 267 0.76 -6.29 9.19
CA GLN A 267 0.92 -5.72 7.84
C GLN A 267 2.03 -6.39 7.02
N SER A 268 2.63 -7.49 7.51
CA SER A 268 3.72 -8.22 6.85
C SER A 268 5.03 -7.44 6.65
N PHE A 269 5.29 -6.41 7.43
CA PHE A 269 6.62 -5.80 7.49
C PHE A 269 7.62 -6.74 8.17
N PRO A 270 8.91 -6.75 7.75
CA PRO A 270 9.96 -7.50 8.42
C PRO A 270 10.14 -7.06 9.88
N LEU A 271 10.66 -7.97 10.71
CA LEU A 271 10.85 -7.69 12.14
C LEU A 271 11.90 -6.60 12.41
N ASP A 272 12.86 -6.45 11.54
CA ASP A 272 13.95 -5.46 11.57
C ASP A 272 13.59 -4.11 10.94
N PHE A 273 12.40 -3.97 10.34
CA PHE A 273 11.94 -2.73 9.71
C PHE A 273 11.66 -1.66 10.76
N VAL A 274 12.41 -0.57 10.75
CA VAL A 274 12.33 0.51 11.75
C VAL A 274 11.34 1.58 11.34
N PHE A 275 10.38 1.91 12.19
CA PHE A 275 9.49 3.06 12.00
C PHE A 275 9.97 4.24 12.85
N GLU A 276 10.14 5.39 12.21
CA GLU A 276 10.58 6.65 12.83
C GLU A 276 9.40 7.51 13.29
N GLY A 277 9.63 8.30 14.35
CA GLY A 277 8.66 9.23 14.89
C GLY A 277 7.92 8.74 16.14
N PRO A 278 7.01 9.56 16.69
CA PRO A 278 6.23 9.20 17.88
C PRO A 278 5.29 8.04 17.58
N LEU A 279 4.89 7.30 18.62
CA LEU A 279 4.07 6.09 18.49
C LEU A 279 2.77 6.30 17.69
N SER A 280 2.13 7.46 17.82
CA SER A 280 0.95 7.81 17.01
C SER A 280 1.26 7.91 15.50
N SER A 281 2.43 8.43 15.16
CA SER A 281 2.92 8.48 13.78
C SER A 281 3.26 7.08 13.27
N VAL A 282 3.90 6.24 14.08
CA VAL A 282 4.18 4.83 13.76
C VAL A 282 2.90 4.09 13.40
N TYR A 283 1.87 4.18 14.23
CA TYR A 283 0.57 3.55 13.96
C TYR A 283 -0.07 4.07 12.67
N ARG A 284 0.03 5.37 12.40
CA ARG A 284 -0.48 5.99 11.16
C ARG A 284 0.25 5.47 9.93
N GLN A 285 1.57 5.40 9.98
CA GLN A 285 2.41 4.90 8.89
C GLN A 285 2.06 3.44 8.55
N ILE A 286 1.96 2.59 9.57
CA ILE A 286 1.60 1.18 9.41
C ILE A 286 0.19 1.04 8.81
N GLY A 287 -0.79 1.80 9.32
CA GLY A 287 -2.18 1.73 8.84
C GLY A 287 -2.37 2.21 7.41
N ASN A 288 -1.56 3.18 6.96
CA ASN A 288 -1.58 3.68 5.57
C ASN A 288 -0.89 2.74 4.59
N ALA A 289 0.03 1.92 5.05
CA ALA A 289 0.87 1.11 4.17
C ALA A 289 0.09 0.04 3.38
N VAL A 290 0.58 -0.25 2.19
CA VAL A 290 0.28 -1.50 1.47
C VAL A 290 1.16 -2.60 2.06
N PRO A 291 0.59 -3.77 2.45
CA PRO A 291 1.38 -4.86 3.01
C PRO A 291 2.48 -5.35 2.04
N PRO A 292 3.76 -5.41 2.47
CA PRO A 292 4.88 -5.79 1.60
C PRO A 292 4.74 -7.16 0.93
N HIS A 293 4.19 -8.19 1.60
CA HIS A 293 3.97 -9.51 0.97
C HIS A 293 2.98 -9.44 -0.19
N PHE A 294 1.88 -8.71 -0.02
CA PHE A 294 0.92 -8.50 -1.10
C PHE A 294 1.53 -7.66 -2.22
N ALA A 295 2.25 -6.59 -1.86
CA ALA A 295 2.95 -5.75 -2.82
C ALA A 295 3.97 -6.54 -3.66
N GLU A 296 4.71 -7.46 -3.03
CA GLU A 296 5.65 -8.34 -3.71
C GLU A 296 4.95 -9.30 -4.68
N ALA A 297 3.83 -9.93 -4.27
CA ALA A 297 3.05 -10.80 -5.15
C ALA A 297 2.57 -10.08 -6.41
N VAL A 298 2.15 -8.82 -6.27
CA VAL A 298 1.74 -7.97 -7.40
C VAL A 298 2.95 -7.53 -8.24
N ALA A 299 4.04 -7.12 -7.59
CA ALA A 299 5.25 -6.65 -8.27
C ALA A 299 5.90 -7.73 -9.14
N ARG A 300 5.84 -8.99 -8.74
CA ARG A 300 6.32 -10.15 -9.51
C ARG A 300 5.58 -10.36 -10.83
N GLN A 301 4.43 -9.72 -11.04
CA GLN A 301 3.68 -9.80 -12.30
C GLN A 301 4.24 -8.83 -13.36
N PHE A 302 5.06 -7.87 -12.96
CA PHE A 302 5.75 -6.99 -13.90
C PHE A 302 7.06 -7.64 -14.38
N PRO A 303 7.42 -7.49 -15.65
CA PRO A 303 8.66 -8.07 -16.15
C PRO A 303 9.87 -7.34 -15.56
N ILE A 304 10.95 -8.06 -15.29
CA ILE A 304 12.22 -7.43 -14.85
C ILE A 304 12.87 -6.66 -16.01
N ARG A 305 12.70 -7.17 -17.24
CA ARG A 305 13.10 -6.52 -18.50
C ARG A 305 12.07 -6.90 -19.56
N LEU A 306 11.70 -5.95 -20.41
CA LEU A 306 11.00 -6.31 -21.63
C LEU A 306 11.99 -7.00 -22.57
N LYS A 307 11.53 -8.03 -23.29
CA LYS A 307 12.29 -8.56 -24.44
C LYS A 307 12.44 -7.41 -25.43
N GLU A 308 13.65 -7.12 -25.87
CA GLU A 308 13.87 -6.19 -26.98
C GLU A 308 13.03 -6.67 -28.16
N GLN A 309 12.13 -5.83 -28.64
CA GLN A 309 11.50 -6.06 -29.94
C GLN A 309 12.65 -6.02 -30.93
N THR A 310 13.04 -7.18 -31.45
CA THR A 310 13.92 -7.25 -32.60
C THR A 310 13.18 -6.53 -33.73
N LYS A 311 13.58 -5.29 -34.01
CA LYS A 311 13.15 -4.59 -35.21
C LYS A 311 13.61 -5.46 -36.34
N LEU A 312 12.68 -6.22 -36.91
CA LEU A 312 12.84 -6.74 -38.27
C LEU A 312 13.04 -5.50 -39.15
N GLN A 313 14.31 -5.18 -39.40
CA GLN A 313 14.67 -4.32 -40.51
C GLN A 313 14.13 -5.04 -41.73
N GLU A 314 13.05 -4.54 -42.27
CA GLU A 314 12.72 -4.77 -43.66
C GLU A 314 13.92 -4.30 -44.46
N GLN A 315 14.77 -5.23 -44.81
CA GLN A 315 15.67 -5.07 -45.97
C GLN A 315 14.76 -5.03 -47.18
N LYS A 316 14.46 -3.81 -47.63
CA LYS A 316 13.99 -3.60 -48.98
C LYS A 316 15.16 -3.92 -49.89
N VAL A 317 15.01 -5.04 -50.62
CA VAL A 317 15.70 -5.29 -51.90
C VAL A 317 15.03 -4.45 -52.98
#